data_4b682c9ce57fba41e02362e2c106eb31
#
_entry.id   4b682c9ce57fba41e02362e2c106eb31
#
_cell.length_a   1.000
_cell.length_b   1.000
_cell.length_c   1.000
_cell.angle_alpha   90.00
_cell.angle_beta   90.00
_cell.angle_gamma   90.00
#
_symmetry.space_group_name_H-M   'P 1'
#
loop_
_entity.id
_entity.type
_entity.pdbx_description
1 polymer ?
#
loop_
_entity_poly.entity_id
_entity_poly.type
_entity_poly.pdbx_seq_one_letter_code
_entity_poly.pdbx_strand_id
1 'polypeptide(L)'
;LFLCVNSLQEDNSNIIKLDVDSYFDTFNKNLVIKNEIIKLRTKELIFLELLIKNKNRYVSYQEIENYVWSDSVMTKDALKTLVKNLKTKIPKELILNLTNSGYKIDV
;
A
#
# COMPACT_ATOMS: atom_id res chain seq x y z
N LEU A 1 -11.55 9.13 30.58
CA LEU A 1 -10.72 8.03 30.98
C LEU A 1 -10.59 6.99 29.90
N PHE A 2 -11.68 6.30 29.63
CA PHE A 2 -11.71 5.35 28.53
C PHE A 2 -11.45 6.03 27.21
N LEU A 3 -11.94 7.24 27.05
CA LEU A 3 -11.84 7.98 25.81
C LEU A 3 -10.40 8.19 25.42
N CYS A 4 -9.56 8.52 26.39
CA CYS A 4 -8.15 8.74 26.11
C CYS A 4 -7.48 7.47 25.61
N VAL A 5 -7.78 6.35 26.24
CA VAL A 5 -7.22 5.07 25.85
C VAL A 5 -7.69 4.70 24.45
N ASN A 6 -8.96 4.89 24.18
CA ASN A 6 -9.50 4.57 22.87
C ASN A 6 -8.90 5.45 21.78
N SER A 7 -8.69 6.71 22.08
CA SER A 7 -8.08 7.61 21.13
C SER A 7 -6.68 7.16 20.75
N LEU A 8 -5.91 6.75 21.72
CA LEU A 8 -4.56 6.25 21.48
C LEU A 8 -4.57 5.00 20.62
N GLN A 9 -5.50 4.12 20.89
CA GLN A 9 -5.63 2.90 20.10
C GLN A 9 -6.02 3.21 18.67
N GLU A 10 -6.91 4.16 18.49
CA GLU A 10 -7.32 4.57 17.14
C GLU A 10 -6.15 5.13 16.36
N ASP A 11 -5.35 5.96 17.00
CA ASP A 11 -4.18 6.52 16.35
C ASP A 11 -3.21 5.42 15.90
N ASN A 12 -3.01 4.43 16.75
CA ASN A 12 -2.13 3.32 16.43
C ASN A 12 -2.69 2.47 15.29
N SER A 13 -4.01 2.35 15.21
CA SER A 13 -4.64 1.54 14.17
C SER A 13 -4.50 2.14 12.78
N ASN A 14 -4.13 3.42 12.69
CA ASN A 14 -3.93 4.09 11.41
C ASN A 14 -2.52 3.91 10.85
N ILE A 15 -1.65 3.26 11.60
CA ILE A 15 -0.26 3.08 11.19
C ILE A 15 -0.01 1.61 10.93
N ILE A 16 0.39 1.30 9.71
CA ILE A 16 0.72 -0.07 9.30
C ILE A 16 2.23 -0.17 9.20
N LYS A 17 2.82 -0.94 10.07
CA LYS A 17 4.27 -1.10 10.08
C LYS A 17 4.69 -2.00 8.92
N LEU A 18 5.60 -1.50 8.10
CA LEU A 18 6.10 -2.23 6.94
C LEU A 18 7.45 -2.89 7.21
N ASP A 19 8.29 -2.23 7.97
CA ASP A 19 9.61 -2.71 8.33
C ASP A 19 10.04 -2.02 9.62
N VAL A 20 11.24 -2.32 10.09
CA VAL A 20 11.77 -1.74 11.32
C VAL A 20 11.73 -0.21 11.28
N ASP A 21 12.12 0.37 10.16
CA ASP A 21 12.21 1.82 10.00
C ASP A 21 11.14 2.41 9.10
N SER A 22 10.12 1.63 8.76
CA SER A 22 9.16 2.04 7.73
C SER A 22 7.74 1.74 8.16
N TYR A 23 6.84 2.68 7.85
CA TYR A 23 5.42 2.47 8.11
C TYR A 23 4.59 3.28 7.12
N PHE A 24 3.34 2.92 7.00
CA PHE A 24 2.37 3.64 6.18
C PHE A 24 1.29 4.22 7.09
N ASP A 25 1.11 5.52 7.02
CA ASP A 25 0.07 6.23 7.77
C ASP A 25 -1.18 6.29 6.91
N THR A 26 -2.18 5.49 7.25
CA THR A 26 -3.41 5.43 6.47
C THR A 26 -4.28 6.66 6.65
N PHE A 27 -4.13 7.37 7.75
CA PHE A 27 -4.89 8.58 7.99
C PHE A 27 -4.42 9.74 7.11
N ASN A 28 -3.12 9.99 7.12
CA ASN A 28 -2.51 11.06 6.33
C ASN A 28 -2.07 10.59 4.95
N LYS A 29 -2.15 9.29 4.71
CA LYS A 29 -1.74 8.66 3.43
C LYS A 29 -0.29 8.94 3.10
N ASN A 30 0.56 8.78 4.10
CA ASN A 30 1.99 9.00 3.97
C ASN A 30 2.77 7.70 4.14
N LEU A 31 3.72 7.49 3.24
CA LEU A 31 4.70 6.43 3.42
C LEU A 31 5.93 7.06 4.07
N VAL A 32 6.33 6.52 5.22
CA VAL A 32 7.49 7.04 5.95
C VAL A 32 8.56 5.97 6.03
N ILE A 33 9.75 6.31 5.60
CA ILE A 33 10.91 5.42 5.62
C ILE A 33 12.08 6.15 6.26
N LYS A 34 12.61 5.60 7.34
CA LYS A 34 13.72 6.19 8.08
C LYS A 34 13.45 7.65 8.46
N ASN A 35 12.26 7.90 8.97
CA ASN A 35 11.80 9.22 9.40
C ASN A 35 11.63 10.23 8.27
N GLU A 36 11.64 9.76 7.02
CA GLU A 36 11.41 10.63 5.87
C GLU A 36 10.09 10.25 5.20
N ILE A 37 9.33 11.28 4.85
CA ILE A 37 8.08 11.05 4.11
C ILE A 37 8.43 10.84 2.64
N ILE A 38 8.04 9.70 2.12
CA ILE A 38 8.28 9.33 0.72
C ILE A 38 7.05 9.73 -0.08
N LYS A 39 7.26 10.58 -1.06
CA LYS A 39 6.16 11.06 -1.89
C LYS A 39 5.78 10.01 -2.92
N LEU A 40 4.50 9.64 -2.95
CA LEU A 40 3.97 8.69 -3.89
C LEU A 40 3.05 9.38 -4.89
N ARG A 41 3.02 8.85 -6.11
CA ARG A 41 2.04 9.29 -7.10
C ARG A 41 0.66 8.78 -6.70
N THR A 42 -0.37 9.41 -7.22
CA THR A 42 -1.75 9.05 -6.86
C THR A 42 -2.03 7.56 -7.04
N LYS A 43 -1.68 7.01 -8.19
CA LYS A 43 -1.93 5.59 -8.45
C LYS A 43 -1.09 4.68 -7.57
N GLU A 44 0.15 5.08 -7.29
CA GLU A 44 1.03 4.32 -6.39
C GLU A 44 0.44 4.28 -4.98
N LEU A 45 -0.07 5.42 -4.53
CA LEU A 45 -0.68 5.52 -3.21
C LEU A 45 -1.93 4.64 -3.11
N ILE A 46 -2.81 4.73 -4.09
CA ILE A 46 -4.05 3.94 -4.11
C ILE A 46 -3.73 2.45 -4.16
N PHE A 47 -2.76 2.07 -4.99
CA PHE A 47 -2.34 0.67 -5.10
C PHE A 47 -1.80 0.15 -3.78
N LEU A 48 -0.93 0.92 -3.13
CA LEU A 48 -0.37 0.52 -1.85
C LEU A 48 -1.46 0.40 -0.78
N GLU A 49 -2.39 1.34 -0.74
CA GLU A 49 -3.53 1.26 0.18
C GLU A 49 -4.36 0.00 -0.05
N LEU A 50 -4.63 -0.31 -1.31
CA LEU A 50 -5.41 -1.49 -1.65
C LEU A 50 -4.74 -2.76 -1.16
N LEU A 51 -3.44 -2.88 -1.35
CA LEU A 51 -2.69 -4.04 -0.88
C LEU A 51 -2.68 -4.12 0.65
N ILE A 52 -2.53 -3.00 1.32
CA ILE A 52 -2.50 -2.96 2.78
C ILE A 52 -3.86 -3.33 3.37
N LYS A 53 -4.94 -2.84 2.78
CA LYS A 53 -6.29 -3.21 3.23
C LYS A 53 -6.53 -4.70 3.10
N ASN A 54 -5.88 -5.34 2.16
CA ASN A 54 -6.04 -6.76 1.89
C ASN A 54 -4.76 -7.52 2.19
N LYS A 55 -4.00 -7.09 3.17
CA LYS A 55 -2.74 -7.72 3.52
C LYS A 55 -2.92 -9.21 3.79
N ASN A 56 -1.91 -9.98 3.41
CA ASN A 56 -1.91 -11.45 3.51
C ASN A 56 -2.88 -12.12 2.55
N ARG A 57 -3.38 -11.39 1.54
CA ARG A 57 -4.24 -11.94 0.50
C ARG A 57 -3.81 -11.37 -0.86
N TYR A 58 -3.85 -12.19 -1.88
CA TYR A 58 -3.58 -11.71 -3.23
C TYR A 58 -4.76 -10.91 -3.72
N VAL A 59 -4.46 -9.71 -4.22
CA VAL A 59 -5.45 -8.84 -4.85
C VAL A 59 -5.39 -9.10 -6.34
N SER A 60 -6.53 -9.47 -6.93
CA SER A 60 -6.57 -9.83 -8.34
C SER A 60 -6.33 -8.63 -9.24
N TYR A 61 -5.94 -8.92 -10.49
CA TYR A 61 -5.77 -7.85 -11.48
C TYR A 61 -7.06 -7.07 -11.70
N GLN A 62 -8.19 -7.76 -11.66
CA GLN A 62 -9.48 -7.12 -11.83
C GLN A 62 -9.78 -6.13 -10.70
N GLU A 63 -9.48 -6.52 -9.47
CA GLU A 63 -9.64 -5.63 -8.33
C GLU A 63 -8.74 -4.42 -8.43
N ILE A 64 -7.50 -4.62 -8.87
CA ILE A 64 -6.53 -3.53 -9.05
C ILE A 64 -7.05 -2.56 -10.10
N GLU A 65 -7.51 -3.07 -11.21
CA GLU A 65 -8.07 -2.22 -12.27
C GLU A 65 -9.26 -1.41 -11.78
N ASN A 66 -10.19 -2.07 -11.11
CA ASN A 66 -11.39 -1.41 -10.63
C ASN A 66 -11.11 -0.34 -9.60
N TYR A 67 -10.08 -0.52 -8.80
CA TYR A 67 -9.77 0.37 -7.69
C TYR A 67 -8.80 1.48 -8.09
N VAL A 68 -7.73 1.12 -8.79
CA VAL A 68 -6.65 2.06 -9.14
C VAL A 68 -6.94 2.78 -10.46
N TRP A 69 -7.48 2.05 -11.43
CA TRP A 69 -7.84 2.61 -12.75
C TRP A 69 -9.35 2.69 -12.88
N SER A 70 -10.00 3.31 -11.90
CA SER A 70 -11.46 3.30 -11.81
C SER A 70 -12.15 3.95 -13.01
N ASP A 71 -11.49 4.88 -13.67
CA ASP A 71 -12.06 5.61 -14.80
C ASP A 71 -11.30 5.40 -16.11
N SER A 72 -10.46 4.36 -16.16
CA SER A 72 -9.66 4.09 -17.36
C SER A 72 -9.34 2.60 -17.43
N VAL A 73 -8.68 2.22 -18.53
CA VAL A 73 -8.30 0.82 -18.74
C VAL A 73 -6.88 0.59 -18.26
N MET A 74 -6.68 -0.46 -17.48
CA MET A 74 -5.35 -0.84 -17.02
C MET A 74 -4.71 -1.78 -18.05
N THR A 75 -3.54 -1.39 -18.57
CA THR A 75 -2.75 -2.29 -19.39
C THR A 75 -1.75 -3.03 -18.52
N LYS A 76 -1.27 -4.17 -19.02
CA LYS A 76 -0.26 -4.94 -18.29
C LYS A 76 1.01 -4.11 -18.08
N ASP A 77 1.41 -3.35 -19.09
CA ASP A 77 2.61 -2.52 -19.01
C ASP A 77 2.44 -1.40 -17.98
N ALA A 78 1.26 -0.80 -17.93
CA ALA A 78 0.99 0.25 -16.96
C ALA A 78 1.09 -0.30 -15.53
N LEU A 79 0.53 -1.47 -15.29
CA LEU A 79 0.59 -2.10 -13.98
C LEU A 79 2.03 -2.48 -13.61
N LYS A 80 2.76 -3.08 -14.54
CA LYS A 80 4.16 -3.45 -14.29
C LYS A 80 5.01 -2.23 -13.97
N THR A 81 4.80 -1.14 -14.69
CA THR A 81 5.53 0.11 -14.45
C THR A 81 5.19 0.67 -13.07
N LEU A 82 3.90 0.65 -12.71
CA LEU A 82 3.47 1.12 -11.40
C LEU A 82 4.13 0.33 -10.27
N VAL A 83 4.10 -0.99 -10.38
CA VAL A 83 4.70 -1.86 -9.37
C VAL A 83 6.21 -1.66 -9.30
N LYS A 84 6.87 -1.56 -10.44
CA LYS A 84 8.32 -1.34 -10.48
C LYS A 84 8.70 -0.04 -9.78
N ASN A 85 7.98 1.04 -10.08
CA ASN A 85 8.25 2.34 -9.49
C ASN A 85 8.00 2.32 -7.99
N LEU A 86 6.93 1.66 -7.56
CA LEU A 86 6.62 1.55 -6.14
C LEU A 86 7.68 0.74 -5.41
N LYS A 87 8.14 -0.35 -5.99
CA LYS A 87 9.16 -1.19 -5.37
C LYS A 87 10.47 -0.44 -5.12
N THR A 88 10.79 0.54 -5.95
CA THR A 88 12.00 1.34 -5.75
C THR A 88 11.88 2.27 -4.54
N LYS A 89 10.67 2.53 -4.10
CA LYS A 89 10.40 3.46 -3.00
C LYS A 89 10.24 2.78 -1.65
N ILE A 90 9.97 1.49 -1.63
CA ILE A 90 9.81 0.75 -0.38
C ILE A 90 11.12 0.01 -0.05
N PRO A 91 11.38 -0.26 1.26
CA PRO A 91 12.72 -0.69 1.70
C PRO A 91 13.10 -2.12 1.34
N LYS A 92 12.13 -2.99 1.08
CA LYS A 92 12.40 -4.37 0.67
C LYS A 92 11.26 -4.89 -0.18
N GLU A 93 11.40 -6.12 -0.64
CA GLU A 93 10.40 -6.72 -1.48
C GLU A 93 9.18 -7.14 -0.65
N LEU A 94 8.35 -6.17 -0.35
CA LEU A 94 7.11 -6.42 0.36
C LEU A 94 5.98 -6.82 -0.58
N ILE A 95 6.10 -6.44 -1.83
CA ILE A 95 5.07 -6.72 -2.83
C ILE A 95 5.42 -7.98 -3.58
N LEU A 96 4.55 -8.97 -3.48
CA LEU A 96 4.72 -10.27 -4.13
C LEU A 96 3.76 -10.38 -5.30
N ASN A 97 4.24 -10.98 -6.39
CA ASN A 97 3.44 -11.19 -7.57
C ASN A 97 3.23 -12.68 -7.77
N LEU A 98 1.98 -13.10 -7.91
CA LEU A 98 1.66 -14.45 -8.33
C LEU A 98 1.07 -14.38 -9.72
N THR A 99 1.74 -15.00 -10.68
CA THR A 99 1.34 -14.97 -12.08
C THR A 99 -0.11 -15.43 -12.24
N ASN A 100 -0.90 -14.63 -12.95
CA ASN A 100 -2.32 -14.87 -13.22
C ASN A 100 -3.23 -14.78 -11.99
N SER A 101 -2.70 -14.41 -10.83
CA SER A 101 -3.53 -14.27 -9.62
C SER A 101 -3.56 -12.85 -9.08
N GLY A 102 -2.42 -12.16 -9.08
CA GLY A 102 -2.41 -10.78 -8.61
C GLY A 102 -1.19 -10.45 -7.79
N TYR A 103 -1.36 -9.47 -6.91
CA TYR A 103 -0.30 -8.97 -6.05
C TYR A 103 -0.71 -9.03 -4.59
N LYS A 104 0.26 -9.16 -3.73
CA LYS A 104 0.05 -9.22 -2.29
C LYS A 104 1.15 -8.43 -1.59
N ILE A 105 0.82 -7.80 -0.47
CA ILE A 105 1.82 -7.18 0.38
C ILE A 105 2.05 -8.09 1.59
N ASP A 106 3.33 -8.31 1.88
CA ASP A 106 3.74 -9.19 2.96
C ASP A 106 4.25 -8.33 4.14
N VAL A 107 3.35 -8.05 5.06
CA VAL A 107 3.67 -7.23 6.24
C VAL A 107 3.19 -7.88 7.53
#